data_db11c7fc8e56728b8eb34cd4824bcf4c
#
_entry.id   db11c7fc8e56728b8eb34cd4824bcf4c
#
_cell.length_a   1.000
_cell.length_b   1.000
_cell.length_c   1.000
_cell.angle_alpha   90.00
_cell.angle_beta   90.00
_cell.angle_gamma   90.00
#
_symmetry.space_group_name_H-M   'P 1'
#
loop_
_entity.id
_entity.type
_entity.pdbx_description
1 polymer ?
#
loop_
_entity_poly.entity_id
_entity_poly.type
_entity_poly.pdbx_seq_one_letter_code
_entity_poly.pdbx_strand_id
1 'polypeptide(L)'
;CYLREDLNQKLFGIAIWIIPLGLIAGWSNENMGPMAWILSLVIIIWQVIKKEKIRPWMILGNISCLIGSVLVVMAPGNFVRSNEVTALETRGALWQAFLRCYAECNILFHSLFYAVILVVVLGLFATKVMHIKFGRNNWLLLLGALLSWGAMILSPHYPVRASFGTLALLICVILSLLQKMKEK
;
A
#
# COMPACT_ATOMS: atom_id res chain seq x y z
N CYS A 1 -6.23 13.59 -2.43
CA CYS A 1 -5.61 14.81 -3.04
C CYS A 1 -5.25 14.62 -4.50
N TYR A 2 -4.67 13.48 -4.92
CA TYR A 2 -4.28 13.21 -6.32
C TYR A 2 -5.45 13.10 -7.30
N LEU A 3 -6.69 12.95 -6.84
CA LEU A 3 -7.85 12.63 -7.65
C LEU A 3 -8.86 13.78 -7.84
N ARG A 4 -8.58 14.98 -7.29
CA ARG A 4 -9.52 16.11 -7.34
C ARG A 4 -8.96 17.27 -8.17
N GLU A 5 -9.72 17.69 -9.18
CA GLU A 5 -9.29 18.70 -10.16
C GLU A 5 -9.32 20.16 -9.69
N ASP A 6 -10.05 20.48 -8.61
CA ASP A 6 -10.42 21.86 -8.26
C ASP A 6 -9.39 22.69 -7.47
N LEU A 7 -8.15 22.23 -7.33
CA LEU A 7 -7.15 22.86 -6.46
C LEU A 7 -6.15 23.77 -7.19
N ASN A 8 -6.50 24.31 -8.36
CA ASN A 8 -5.54 24.97 -9.25
C ASN A 8 -4.98 26.32 -8.76
N GLN A 9 -5.62 27.03 -7.84
CA GLN A 9 -5.18 28.39 -7.45
C GLN A 9 -4.48 28.49 -6.07
N LYS A 10 -4.60 27.49 -5.20
CA LYS A 10 -3.90 27.48 -3.89
C LYS A 10 -2.65 26.59 -3.85
N LEU A 11 -2.15 26.17 -4.99
CA LEU A 11 -1.19 25.08 -5.12
C LEU A 11 0.20 25.40 -4.61
N PHE A 12 0.63 26.64 -4.55
CA PHE A 12 1.99 26.97 -4.06
C PHE A 12 2.11 26.74 -2.54
N GLY A 13 1.08 27.10 -1.77
CA GLY A 13 1.04 26.82 -0.33
C GLY A 13 0.92 25.31 -0.02
N ILE A 14 0.17 24.58 -0.85
CA ILE A 14 0.00 23.13 -0.70
C ILE A 14 1.29 22.35 -1.09
N ALA A 15 2.06 22.84 -2.07
CA ALA A 15 3.32 22.22 -2.46
C ALA A 15 4.35 22.18 -1.32
N ILE A 16 4.39 23.21 -0.46
CA ILE A 16 5.26 23.26 0.72
C ILE A 16 4.91 22.13 1.70
N TRP A 17 3.62 21.83 1.88
CA TRP A 17 3.17 20.77 2.79
C TRP A 17 3.31 19.35 2.19
N ILE A 18 3.40 19.22 0.88
CA ILE A 18 3.53 17.91 0.21
C ILE A 18 4.87 17.25 0.51
N ILE A 19 5.95 18.03 0.64
CA ILE A 19 7.27 17.49 0.97
C ILE A 19 7.26 16.81 2.35
N PRO A 20 6.91 17.49 3.47
CA PRO A 20 6.86 16.84 4.76
C PRO A 20 5.81 15.73 4.84
N LEU A 21 4.65 15.88 4.20
CA LEU A 21 3.65 14.82 4.16
C LEU A 21 4.13 13.59 3.38
N GLY A 22 4.84 13.78 2.27
CA GLY A 22 5.46 12.70 1.52
C GLY A 22 6.53 11.97 2.34
N LEU A 23 7.39 12.72 3.05
CA LEU A 23 8.39 12.14 3.96
C LEU A 23 7.72 11.32 5.08
N ILE A 24 6.70 11.87 5.74
CA ILE A 24 5.95 11.16 6.80
C ILE A 24 5.27 9.92 6.26
N ALA A 25 4.65 9.99 5.09
CA ALA A 25 4.01 8.84 4.44
C ALA A 25 5.04 7.74 4.13
N GLY A 26 6.21 8.11 3.61
CA GLY A 26 7.31 7.18 3.35
C GLY A 26 7.93 6.62 4.62
N TRP A 27 8.00 7.42 5.69
CA TRP A 27 8.61 7.05 6.97
C TRP A 27 7.65 6.32 7.92
N SER A 28 6.43 6.03 7.48
CA SER A 28 5.38 5.47 8.36
C SER A 28 5.69 4.06 8.84
N ASN A 29 6.08 3.15 7.95
CA ASN A 29 6.39 1.75 8.27
C ASN A 29 7.15 1.09 7.11
N GLU A 30 7.86 -0.01 7.39
CA GLU A 30 8.66 -0.78 6.43
C GLU A 30 7.87 -1.29 5.21
N ASN A 31 6.58 -1.57 5.37
CA ASN A 31 5.70 -2.04 4.29
C ASN A 31 4.82 -0.94 3.71
N MET A 32 4.32 -0.02 4.54
CA MET A 32 3.40 1.04 4.09
C MET A 32 4.12 2.16 3.34
N GLY A 33 5.34 2.51 3.74
CA GLY A 33 6.16 3.53 3.06
C GLY A 33 6.45 3.15 1.59
N PRO A 34 7.11 2.01 1.32
CA PRO A 34 7.36 1.54 -0.05
C PRO A 34 6.07 1.34 -0.86
N MET A 35 5.00 0.83 -0.24
CA MET A 35 3.70 0.69 -0.88
C MET A 35 3.13 2.04 -1.33
N ALA A 36 3.14 3.06 -0.44
CA ALA A 36 2.65 4.40 -0.75
C ALA A 36 3.44 5.04 -1.89
N TRP A 37 4.78 4.86 -1.89
CA TRP A 37 5.64 5.30 -2.98
C TRP A 37 5.30 4.63 -4.30
N ILE A 38 5.21 3.29 -4.35
CA ILE A 38 4.88 2.54 -5.57
C ILE A 38 3.48 2.94 -6.08
N LEU A 39 2.49 3.07 -5.19
CA LEU A 39 1.14 3.48 -5.56
C LEU A 39 1.10 4.88 -6.18
N SER A 40 1.83 5.84 -5.59
CA SER A 40 1.93 7.18 -6.15
C SER A 40 2.65 7.18 -7.51
N LEU A 41 3.67 6.33 -7.68
CA LEU A 41 4.36 6.14 -8.96
C LEU A 41 3.42 5.54 -10.02
N VAL A 42 2.63 4.52 -9.68
CA VAL A 42 1.62 3.92 -10.57
C VAL A 42 0.61 4.97 -11.03
N ILE A 43 0.15 5.85 -10.13
CA ILE A 43 -0.77 6.93 -10.49
C ILE A 43 -0.11 7.91 -11.48
N ILE A 44 1.15 8.29 -11.25
CA ILE A 44 1.91 9.17 -12.16
C ILE A 44 2.06 8.51 -13.54
N ILE A 45 2.51 7.24 -13.59
CA ILE A 45 2.66 6.49 -14.84
C ILE A 45 1.31 6.39 -15.59
N TRP A 46 0.24 6.10 -14.86
CA TRP A 46 -1.10 6.07 -15.46
C TRP A 46 -1.50 7.40 -16.12
N GLN A 47 -1.19 8.54 -15.47
CA GLN A 47 -1.46 9.87 -16.04
C GLN A 47 -0.60 10.13 -17.28
N VAL A 48 0.68 9.70 -17.27
CA VAL A 48 1.55 9.77 -18.48
C VAL A 48 0.92 9.02 -19.65
N ILE A 49 0.50 7.77 -19.41
CA ILE A 49 -0.12 6.93 -20.45
C ILE A 49 -1.41 7.56 -20.99
N LYS A 50 -2.19 8.19 -20.10
CA LYS A 50 -3.43 8.90 -20.46
C LYS A 50 -3.19 10.27 -21.09
N LYS A 51 -1.92 10.71 -21.24
CA LYS A 51 -1.53 12.04 -21.71
C LYS A 51 -2.16 13.18 -20.87
N GLU A 52 -2.45 12.92 -19.59
CA GLU A 52 -2.92 13.91 -18.64
C GLU A 52 -1.74 14.77 -18.16
N LYS A 53 -2.02 16.03 -17.80
CA LYS A 53 -0.98 16.95 -17.30
C LYS A 53 -0.47 16.50 -15.93
N ILE A 54 0.81 16.14 -15.84
CA ILE A 54 1.47 15.85 -14.57
C ILE A 54 1.76 17.18 -13.88
N ARG A 55 1.36 17.27 -12.61
CA ARG A 55 1.62 18.47 -11.80
C ARG A 55 2.93 18.31 -11.04
N PRO A 56 3.78 19.35 -10.95
CA PRO A 56 5.10 19.27 -10.29
C PRO A 56 5.04 18.75 -8.85
N TRP A 57 4.00 19.11 -8.11
CA TRP A 57 3.81 18.65 -6.73
C TRP A 57 3.64 17.13 -6.60
N MET A 58 3.12 16.44 -7.63
CA MET A 58 3.01 14.98 -7.64
C MET A 58 4.39 14.32 -7.67
N ILE A 59 5.29 14.88 -8.47
CA ILE A 59 6.68 14.40 -8.58
C ILE A 59 7.41 14.67 -7.25
N LEU A 60 7.27 15.88 -6.70
CA LEU A 60 7.89 16.24 -5.41
C LEU A 60 7.39 15.33 -4.28
N GLY A 61 6.09 15.06 -4.21
CA GLY A 61 5.50 14.14 -3.23
C GLY A 61 5.99 12.70 -3.38
N ASN A 62 6.15 12.23 -4.62
CA ASN A 62 6.68 10.89 -4.88
C ASN A 62 8.15 10.78 -4.48
N ILE A 63 8.99 11.77 -4.81
CA ILE A 63 10.41 11.80 -4.42
C ILE A 63 10.54 11.86 -2.90
N SER A 64 9.76 12.70 -2.23
CA SER A 64 9.78 12.82 -0.76
C SER A 64 9.36 11.51 -0.09
N CYS A 65 8.33 10.85 -0.63
CA CYS A 65 7.88 9.54 -0.14
C CYS A 65 8.95 8.46 -0.34
N LEU A 66 9.67 8.48 -1.47
CA LEU A 66 10.81 7.59 -1.72
C LEU A 66 11.90 7.79 -0.67
N ILE A 67 12.30 9.04 -0.42
CA ILE A 67 13.33 9.37 0.57
C ILE A 67 12.92 8.86 1.96
N GLY A 68 11.67 9.12 2.38
CA GLY A 68 11.13 8.61 3.64
C GLY A 68 11.16 7.09 3.73
N SER A 69 10.77 6.40 2.64
CA SER A 69 10.79 4.93 2.57
C SER A 69 12.21 4.36 2.67
N VAL A 70 13.18 4.97 1.98
CA VAL A 70 14.58 4.56 2.04
C VAL A 70 15.14 4.74 3.46
N LEU A 71 14.83 5.84 4.14
CA LEU A 71 15.26 6.07 5.51
C LEU A 71 14.75 5.00 6.48
N VAL A 72 13.50 4.55 6.34
CA VAL A 72 12.95 3.47 7.17
C VAL A 72 13.60 2.14 6.87
N VAL A 73 13.74 1.77 5.60
CA VAL A 73 14.34 0.49 5.20
C VAL A 73 15.82 0.42 5.63
N MET A 74 16.53 1.54 5.52
CA MET A 74 17.96 1.63 5.91
C MET A 74 18.17 1.89 7.41
N ALA A 75 17.12 1.91 8.22
CA ALA A 75 17.24 2.11 9.66
C ALA A 75 18.12 1.02 10.31
N PRO A 76 19.12 1.39 11.16
CA PRO A 76 20.06 0.43 11.75
C PRO A 76 19.40 -0.75 12.47
N GLY A 77 18.23 -0.51 13.09
CA GLY A 77 17.45 -1.57 13.75
C GLY A 77 16.99 -2.69 12.82
N ASN A 78 16.78 -2.41 11.52
CA ASN A 78 16.40 -3.42 10.54
C ASN A 78 17.59 -4.34 10.21
N PHE A 79 18.80 -3.79 10.12
CA PHE A 79 20.01 -4.58 9.89
C PHE A 79 20.35 -5.47 11.08
N VAL A 80 20.23 -4.98 12.32
CA VAL A 80 20.46 -5.78 13.53
C VAL A 80 19.48 -6.96 13.55
N ARG A 81 18.18 -6.71 13.34
CA ARG A 81 17.15 -7.74 13.32
C ARG A 81 17.36 -8.76 12.19
N SER A 82 17.76 -8.28 11.00
CA SER A 82 18.08 -9.14 9.87
C SER A 82 19.24 -10.08 10.19
N ASN A 83 20.31 -9.56 10.80
CA ASN A 83 21.50 -10.35 11.17
C ASN A 83 21.19 -11.39 12.23
N GLU A 84 20.37 -11.07 13.25
CA GLU A 84 19.95 -12.02 14.27
C GLU A 84 19.17 -13.20 13.68
N VAL A 85 18.20 -12.90 12.78
CA VAL A 85 17.39 -13.95 12.11
C VAL A 85 18.29 -14.80 11.19
N THR A 86 19.18 -14.19 10.44
CA THR A 86 20.08 -14.90 9.51
C THR A 86 21.10 -15.77 10.25
N ALA A 87 21.59 -15.33 11.41
CA ALA A 87 22.52 -16.11 12.24
C ALA A 87 21.89 -17.38 12.82
N LEU A 88 20.58 -17.39 13.04
CA LEU A 88 19.84 -18.55 13.54
C LEU A 88 19.48 -19.56 12.44
N GLU A 89 19.54 -19.16 11.18
CA GLU A 89 19.16 -20.02 10.05
C GLU A 89 20.37 -20.48 9.23
N THR A 90 20.72 -21.75 9.36
CA THR A 90 21.81 -22.42 8.59
C THR A 90 21.35 -22.92 7.21
N ARG A 91 20.09 -22.73 6.85
CA ARG A 91 19.48 -23.28 5.61
C ARG A 91 19.63 -22.30 4.43
N GLY A 92 19.65 -22.86 3.21
CA GLY A 92 19.86 -22.09 1.98
C GLY A 92 18.79 -21.03 1.72
N ALA A 93 19.14 -19.99 0.94
CA ALA A 93 18.29 -18.82 0.67
C ALA A 93 16.89 -19.16 0.09
N LEU A 94 16.79 -20.20 -0.74
CA LEU A 94 15.51 -20.67 -1.30
C LEU A 94 14.57 -21.22 -0.22
N TRP A 95 15.13 -21.94 0.77
CA TRP A 95 14.34 -22.46 1.87
C TRP A 95 13.83 -21.35 2.80
N GLN A 96 14.66 -20.36 3.05
CA GLN A 96 14.26 -19.17 3.81
C GLN A 96 13.13 -18.40 3.10
N ALA A 97 13.22 -18.20 1.78
CA ALA A 97 12.15 -17.59 0.98
C ALA A 97 10.84 -18.38 1.08
N PHE A 98 10.92 -19.71 0.99
CA PHE A 98 9.75 -20.58 1.15
C PHE A 98 9.10 -20.45 2.54
N LEU A 99 9.89 -20.45 3.61
CA LEU A 99 9.39 -20.30 4.98
C LEU A 99 8.73 -18.92 5.18
N ARG A 100 9.30 -17.85 4.58
CA ARG A 100 8.70 -16.51 4.61
C ARG A 100 7.36 -16.50 3.88
N CYS A 101 7.28 -17.02 2.67
CA CYS A 101 6.02 -17.15 1.94
C CYS A 101 4.98 -17.95 2.72
N TYR A 102 5.39 -19.03 3.37
CA TYR A 102 4.49 -19.83 4.19
C TYR A 102 3.97 -19.05 5.40
N ALA A 103 4.85 -18.34 6.11
CA ALA A 103 4.46 -17.49 7.23
C ALA A 103 3.48 -16.36 6.81
N GLU A 104 3.75 -15.73 5.66
CA GLU A 104 2.88 -14.73 5.05
C GLU A 104 1.48 -15.27 4.74
N CYS A 105 1.42 -16.44 4.09
CA CYS A 105 0.16 -17.11 3.80
C CYS A 105 -0.60 -17.46 5.09
N ASN A 106 0.11 -17.95 6.10
CA ASN A 106 -0.49 -18.29 7.40
C ASN A 106 -1.12 -17.05 8.07
N ILE A 107 -0.41 -15.92 8.07
CA ILE A 107 -0.93 -14.66 8.62
C ILE A 107 -2.12 -14.15 7.79
N LEU A 108 -2.07 -14.26 6.46
CA LEU A 108 -3.21 -13.95 5.60
C LEU A 108 -4.44 -14.75 6.04
N PHE A 109 -4.30 -16.07 6.21
CA PHE A 109 -5.40 -16.94 6.61
C PHE A 109 -5.91 -16.66 8.03
N HIS A 110 -5.05 -16.31 8.98
CA HIS A 110 -5.49 -16.12 10.37
C HIS A 110 -5.96 -14.69 10.67
N SER A 111 -5.32 -13.67 10.07
CA SER A 111 -5.57 -12.27 10.43
C SER A 111 -6.40 -11.51 9.37
N LEU A 112 -6.24 -11.82 8.09
CA LEU A 112 -6.86 -11.07 6.99
C LEU A 112 -8.00 -11.84 6.29
N PHE A 113 -8.15 -13.12 6.58
CA PHE A 113 -9.08 -14.02 5.89
C PHE A 113 -10.51 -13.46 5.82
N TYR A 114 -11.07 -13.05 6.95
CA TYR A 114 -12.43 -12.51 7.00
C TYR A 114 -12.58 -11.21 6.19
N ALA A 115 -11.58 -10.34 6.24
CA ALA A 115 -11.59 -9.10 5.48
C ALA A 115 -11.50 -9.37 3.97
N VAL A 116 -10.67 -10.31 3.54
CA VAL A 116 -10.53 -10.72 2.13
C VAL A 116 -11.83 -11.35 1.63
N ILE A 117 -12.41 -12.30 2.38
CA ILE A 117 -13.70 -12.90 2.01
C ILE A 117 -14.78 -11.82 1.89
N LEU A 118 -14.86 -10.92 2.85
CA LEU A 118 -15.87 -9.86 2.83
C LEU A 118 -15.72 -8.95 1.61
N VAL A 119 -14.48 -8.58 1.25
CA VAL A 119 -14.21 -7.80 0.01
C VAL A 119 -14.65 -8.57 -1.24
N VAL A 120 -14.36 -9.88 -1.32
CA VAL A 120 -14.75 -10.71 -2.47
C VAL A 120 -16.27 -10.83 -2.55
N VAL A 121 -16.93 -11.17 -1.45
CA VAL A 121 -18.40 -11.32 -1.41
C VAL A 121 -19.11 -10.01 -1.75
N LEU A 122 -18.73 -8.91 -1.10
CA LEU A 122 -19.32 -7.60 -1.39
C LEU A 122 -19.00 -7.12 -2.81
N GLY A 123 -17.80 -7.37 -3.29
CA GLY A 123 -17.39 -7.03 -4.67
C GLY A 123 -18.21 -7.81 -5.70
N LEU A 124 -18.41 -9.11 -5.51
CA LEU A 124 -19.25 -9.93 -6.37
C LEU A 124 -20.72 -9.51 -6.29
N PHE A 125 -21.24 -9.28 -5.10
CA PHE A 125 -22.61 -8.82 -4.91
C PHE A 125 -22.85 -7.45 -5.58
N ALA A 126 -21.99 -6.48 -5.33
CA ALA A 126 -22.08 -5.16 -5.94
C ALA A 126 -22.02 -5.22 -7.47
N THR A 127 -21.12 -6.04 -8.04
CA THR A 127 -20.93 -6.11 -9.50
C THR A 127 -21.99 -7.00 -10.20
N LYS A 128 -22.32 -8.16 -9.64
CA LYS A 128 -23.20 -9.13 -10.28
C LYS A 128 -24.69 -8.89 -9.99
N VAL A 129 -25.03 -8.53 -8.75
CA VAL A 129 -26.42 -8.34 -8.33
C VAL A 129 -26.85 -6.89 -8.51
N MET A 130 -26.07 -5.95 -8.02
CA MET A 130 -26.41 -4.54 -8.11
C MET A 130 -25.91 -3.85 -9.38
N HIS A 131 -25.14 -4.52 -10.24
CA HIS A 131 -24.57 -3.97 -11.48
C HIS A 131 -23.77 -2.67 -11.26
N ILE A 132 -23.12 -2.53 -10.10
CA ILE A 132 -22.27 -1.40 -9.75
C ILE A 132 -20.88 -1.67 -10.30
N LYS A 133 -20.33 -0.72 -11.08
CA LYS A 133 -18.97 -0.84 -11.59
C LYS A 133 -17.94 -0.71 -10.45
N PHE A 134 -17.03 -1.67 -10.38
CA PHE A 134 -15.89 -1.61 -9.47
C PHE A 134 -14.99 -0.43 -9.87
N GLY A 135 -14.97 0.61 -9.07
CA GLY A 135 -14.31 1.87 -9.41
C GLY A 135 -12.78 1.78 -9.39
N ARG A 136 -12.12 2.67 -10.16
CA ARG A 136 -10.65 2.79 -10.20
C ARG A 136 -10.02 2.90 -8.81
N ASN A 137 -10.64 3.66 -7.91
CA ASN A 137 -10.13 3.85 -6.54
C ASN A 137 -10.09 2.52 -5.76
N ASN A 138 -11.08 1.66 -5.94
CA ASN A 138 -11.10 0.35 -5.28
C ASN A 138 -9.98 -0.56 -5.81
N TRP A 139 -9.68 -0.50 -7.11
CA TRP A 139 -8.55 -1.22 -7.68
C TRP A 139 -7.21 -0.71 -7.14
N LEU A 140 -7.04 0.61 -6.99
CA LEU A 140 -5.83 1.19 -6.40
C LEU A 140 -5.66 0.79 -4.93
N LEU A 141 -6.76 0.76 -4.15
CA LEU A 141 -6.73 0.31 -2.75
C LEU A 141 -6.38 -1.18 -2.65
N LEU A 142 -6.94 -2.02 -3.53
CA LEU A 142 -6.59 -3.45 -3.57
C LEU A 142 -5.14 -3.67 -3.99
N LEU A 143 -4.66 -2.92 -4.97
CA LEU A 143 -3.25 -2.96 -5.36
C LEU A 143 -2.35 -2.55 -4.19
N GLY A 144 -2.73 -1.49 -3.45
CA GLY A 144 -2.02 -1.06 -2.24
C GLY A 144 -2.01 -2.14 -1.17
N ALA A 145 -3.15 -2.79 -0.92
CA ALA A 145 -3.24 -3.89 0.03
C ALA A 145 -2.32 -5.06 -0.37
N LEU A 146 -2.31 -5.42 -1.66
CA LEU A 146 -1.44 -6.46 -2.19
C LEU A 146 0.04 -6.09 -2.07
N LEU A 147 0.42 -4.87 -2.42
CA LEU A 147 1.79 -4.37 -2.31
C LEU A 147 2.26 -4.30 -0.84
N SER A 148 1.38 -3.82 0.06
CA SER A 148 1.69 -3.78 1.50
C SER A 148 1.90 -5.17 2.09
N TRP A 149 1.06 -6.12 1.68
CA TRP A 149 1.22 -7.53 2.08
C TRP A 149 2.49 -8.13 1.46
N GLY A 150 2.69 -7.98 0.15
CA GLY A 150 3.83 -8.56 -0.57
C GLY A 150 5.19 -7.96 -0.16
N ALA A 151 5.24 -6.71 0.28
CA ALA A 151 6.48 -6.08 0.76
C ALA A 151 7.06 -6.82 1.97
N MET A 152 6.23 -7.48 2.76
CA MET A 152 6.68 -8.23 3.93
C MET A 152 7.40 -9.54 3.59
N ILE A 153 7.22 -10.08 2.39
CA ILE A 153 7.99 -11.24 1.91
C ILE A 153 9.49 -10.92 1.88
N LEU A 154 9.84 -9.66 1.67
CA LEU A 154 11.23 -9.19 1.67
C LEU A 154 11.77 -8.92 3.08
N SER A 155 10.91 -8.85 4.10
CA SER A 155 11.31 -8.62 5.48
C SER A 155 11.81 -9.94 6.12
N PRO A 156 12.87 -9.90 6.92
CA PRO A 156 13.38 -11.06 7.63
C PRO A 156 12.43 -11.57 8.71
N HIS A 157 11.54 -10.72 9.22
CA HIS A 157 10.57 -11.06 10.26
C HIS A 157 9.24 -10.38 10.00
N TYR A 158 8.14 -11.13 10.09
CA TYR A 158 6.78 -10.63 9.93
C TYR A 158 6.05 -10.53 11.28
N PRO A 159 6.02 -9.36 11.91
CA PRO A 159 5.16 -9.17 13.07
C PRO A 159 3.70 -9.03 12.63
N VAL A 160 2.76 -9.67 13.31
CA VAL A 160 1.31 -9.62 13.01
C VAL A 160 0.80 -8.16 12.88
N ARG A 161 1.37 -7.24 13.66
CA ARG A 161 1.06 -5.80 13.59
C ARG A 161 1.32 -5.17 12.21
N ALA A 162 2.20 -5.74 11.41
CA ALA A 162 2.50 -5.23 10.06
C ALA A 162 1.34 -5.48 9.08
N SER A 163 0.45 -6.45 9.35
CA SER A 163 -0.75 -6.68 8.56
C SER A 163 -1.82 -5.58 8.73
N PHE A 164 -1.68 -4.70 9.75
CA PHE A 164 -2.64 -3.63 10.01
C PHE A 164 -2.83 -2.70 8.80
N GLY A 165 -1.76 -2.35 8.10
CA GLY A 165 -1.84 -1.50 6.91
C GLY A 165 -2.67 -2.14 5.79
N THR A 166 -2.44 -3.43 5.53
CA THR A 166 -3.22 -4.21 4.56
C THR A 166 -4.69 -4.29 4.98
N LEU A 167 -4.96 -4.56 6.26
CA LEU A 167 -6.31 -4.60 6.80
C LEU A 167 -7.03 -3.26 6.64
N ALA A 168 -6.38 -2.15 6.97
CA ALA A 168 -6.95 -0.81 6.83
C ALA A 168 -7.36 -0.51 5.37
N LEU A 169 -6.52 -0.88 4.40
CA LEU A 169 -6.84 -0.71 2.98
C LEU A 169 -8.02 -1.59 2.53
N LEU A 170 -8.11 -2.85 3.01
CA LEU A 170 -9.26 -3.71 2.74
C LEU A 170 -10.55 -3.14 3.34
N ILE A 171 -10.51 -2.59 4.56
CA ILE A 171 -11.65 -1.91 5.18
C ILE A 171 -12.06 -0.69 4.35
N CYS A 172 -11.13 0.10 3.82
CA CYS A 172 -11.45 1.21 2.92
C CYS A 172 -12.17 0.75 1.64
N VAL A 173 -11.80 -0.42 1.08
CA VAL A 173 -12.50 -1.01 -0.06
C VAL A 173 -13.93 -1.40 0.33
N ILE A 174 -14.12 -2.07 1.48
CA ILE A 174 -15.43 -2.47 2.00
C ILE A 174 -16.33 -1.24 2.17
N LEU A 175 -15.85 -0.21 2.85
CA LEU A 175 -16.61 1.03 3.07
C LEU A 175 -16.96 1.73 1.75
N SER A 176 -16.04 1.78 0.79
CA SER A 176 -16.30 2.34 -0.54
C SER A 176 -17.35 1.56 -1.31
N LEU A 177 -17.38 0.23 -1.20
CA LEU A 177 -18.42 -0.60 -1.82
C LEU A 177 -19.78 -0.38 -1.15
N LEU A 178 -19.84 -0.40 0.19
CA LEU A 178 -21.08 -0.16 0.95
C LEU A 178 -21.67 1.22 0.65
N GLN A 179 -20.83 2.26 0.58
CA GLN A 179 -21.30 3.59 0.22
C GLN A 179 -21.96 3.62 -1.16
N LYS A 180 -21.32 3.02 -2.17
CA LYS A 180 -21.90 2.95 -3.53
C LYS A 180 -23.18 2.13 -3.60
N MET A 181 -23.31 1.10 -2.75
CA MET A 181 -24.52 0.30 -2.64
C MET A 181 -25.66 1.10 -2.01
N LYS A 182 -25.36 1.98 -1.06
CA LYS A 182 -26.35 2.87 -0.41
C LYS A 182 -26.85 3.98 -1.34
N GLU A 183 -25.99 4.47 -2.24
CA GLU A 183 -26.29 5.56 -3.18
C GLU A 183 -27.12 5.09 -4.41
N LYS A 184 -27.34 3.78 -4.57
CA LYS A 184 -28.13 3.18 -5.66
C LYS A 184 -29.50 2.74 -5.18
#